data_ee28c464ead4f67f3a1db09c47e71e21
#
_entry.id   ee28c464ead4f67f3a1db09c47e71e21
#
_cell.length_a   1.000
_cell.length_b   1.000
_cell.length_c   1.000
_cell.angle_alpha   90.00
_cell.angle_beta   90.00
_cell.angle_gamma   90.00
#
_symmetry.space_group_name_H-M   'P 1'
#
loop_
_entity.id
_entity.type
_entity.pdbx_description
1 polymer ?
#
loop_
_entity_poly.entity_id
_entity_poly.type
_entity_poly.pdbx_seq_one_letter_code
_entity_poly.pdbx_strand_id
1 'polypeptide(L)'
;MASERNLILTICTGNVCRSPMAEKLLQHALAAEDAPLNQIEIVSAGVAAEYGDPASPNSVTALKKVKIDLDRHKSQPLTQDLIDRAFLILGMTQSHIDILN
;
A
#
# COMPACT_ATOMS: atom_id res chain seq x y z
N MET A 1 -20.16 6.80 -8.97
CA MET A 1 -20.01 6.77 -8.71
C MET A 1 -19.38 6.46 -8.30
N ALA A 2 -19.22 6.33 -8.23
CA ALA A 2 -18.76 5.98 -7.94
C ALA A 2 -18.21 5.67 -7.32
N SER A 3 -18.44 6.25 -7.09
CA SER A 3 -18.05 5.94 -6.24
C SER A 3 -17.39 5.01 -6.00
N GLU A 4 -17.04 5.27 -6.29
CA GLU A 4 -16.70 3.96 -6.42
C GLU A 4 -15.47 3.64 -5.71
N ARG A 5 -15.52 2.44 -5.13
CA ARG A 5 -14.39 1.90 -4.42
C ARG A 5 -13.49 1.24 -5.43
N ASN A 6 -12.44 1.94 -5.85
CA ASN A 6 -11.46 1.39 -6.76
C ASN A 6 -10.05 1.41 -6.15
N LEU A 7 -9.97 1.38 -4.82
CA LEU A 7 -8.73 1.46 -4.07
C LEU A 7 -8.42 0.12 -3.41
N ILE A 8 -7.19 -0.37 -3.57
CA ILE A 8 -6.66 -1.46 -2.75
C ILE A 8 -5.71 -0.84 -1.75
N LEU A 9 -5.93 -1.16 -0.47
CA LEU A 9 -5.14 -0.61 0.62
C LEU A 9 -4.28 -1.71 1.22
N THR A 10 -2.97 -1.50 1.25
CA THR A 10 -2.05 -2.42 1.93
C THR A 10 -1.61 -1.78 3.23
N ILE A 11 -1.60 -2.56 4.31
CA ILE A 11 -1.26 -2.00 5.62
C ILE A 11 -0.20 -2.84 6.33
N CYS A 12 0.62 -2.15 7.11
CA CYS A 12 1.54 -2.76 8.08
C CYS A 12 1.63 -1.80 9.27
N THR A 13 2.56 -2.02 10.19
CA THR A 13 2.63 -1.17 11.38
C THR A 13 3.10 0.22 11.04
N GLY A 14 4.30 0.36 10.47
CA GLY A 14 4.93 1.66 10.26
C GLY A 14 4.82 2.24 8.88
N ASN A 15 4.26 1.51 7.94
CA ASN A 15 4.16 1.92 6.53
C ASN A 15 5.53 2.24 5.90
N VAL A 16 6.57 1.51 6.31
CA VAL A 16 7.92 1.72 5.77
C VAL A 16 8.56 0.43 5.23
N CYS A 17 7.99 -0.74 5.51
CA CYS A 17 8.57 -2.01 5.09
C CYS A 17 7.66 -2.77 4.13
N ARG A 18 6.76 -3.59 4.67
CA ARG A 18 5.98 -4.53 3.86
C ARG A 18 4.91 -3.86 3.02
N SER A 19 4.12 -2.95 3.61
CA SER A 19 3.03 -2.36 2.85
C SER A 19 3.50 -1.46 1.71
N PRO A 20 4.60 -0.69 1.84
CA PRO A 20 5.10 0.03 0.66
C PRO A 20 5.58 -0.90 -0.45
N MET A 21 6.23 -2.02 -0.09
CA MET A 21 6.65 -2.99 -1.09
C MET A 21 5.45 -3.60 -1.80
N ALA A 22 4.43 -3.99 -1.02
CA ALA A 22 3.21 -4.56 -1.60
C ALA A 22 2.52 -3.57 -2.52
N GLU A 23 2.45 -2.31 -2.10
CA GLU A 23 1.86 -1.26 -2.92
C GLU A 23 2.54 -1.17 -4.28
N LYS A 24 3.86 -1.09 -4.30
CA LYS A 24 4.59 -0.92 -5.55
C LYS A 24 4.56 -2.17 -6.43
N LEU A 25 4.64 -3.35 -5.82
CA LEU A 25 4.54 -4.59 -6.57
C LEU A 25 3.18 -4.74 -7.22
N LEU A 26 2.10 -4.41 -6.49
CA LEU A 26 0.76 -4.46 -7.06
C LEU A 26 0.56 -3.41 -8.14
N GLN A 27 1.05 -2.19 -7.93
CA GLN A 27 0.98 -1.16 -8.96
C GLN A 27 1.65 -1.62 -10.24
N HIS A 28 2.84 -2.21 -10.11
CA HIS A 28 3.59 -2.70 -11.25
C HIS A 28 2.85 -3.82 -11.98
N ALA A 29 2.31 -4.77 -11.21
CA ALA A 29 1.60 -5.91 -11.78
C ALA A 29 0.31 -5.48 -12.50
N LEU A 30 -0.47 -4.61 -11.86
CA LEU A 30 -1.76 -4.20 -12.42
C LEU A 30 -1.61 -3.23 -13.57
N ALA A 31 -0.52 -2.46 -13.62
CA ALA A 31 -0.28 -1.55 -14.74
C ALA A 31 -0.10 -2.29 -16.06
N ALA A 32 0.29 -3.56 -16.00
CA ALA A 32 0.47 -4.39 -17.20
C ALA A 32 -0.82 -5.07 -17.67
N GLU A 33 -1.91 -4.91 -16.90
CA GLU A 33 -3.18 -5.54 -17.22
C GLU A 33 -4.08 -4.61 -18.04
N ASP A 34 -5.11 -5.18 -18.62
CA ASP A 34 -6.12 -4.40 -19.33
C ASP A 34 -7.09 -3.75 -18.34
N ALA A 35 -7.78 -2.71 -18.81
CA ALA A 35 -8.83 -2.09 -18.00
C ALA A 35 -9.90 -3.14 -17.67
N PRO A 36 -10.50 -3.08 -16.47
CA PRO A 36 -10.34 -2.00 -15.47
C PRO A 36 -9.19 -2.20 -14.50
N LEU A 37 -8.45 -3.30 -14.58
CA LEU A 37 -7.42 -3.63 -13.59
C LEU A 37 -6.33 -2.58 -13.51
N ASN A 38 -5.91 -2.04 -14.65
CA ASN A 38 -4.85 -1.03 -14.67
C ASN A 38 -5.32 0.33 -14.15
N GLN A 39 -6.60 0.48 -13.81
CA GLN A 39 -7.16 1.71 -13.28
C GLN A 39 -7.38 1.66 -11.77
N ILE A 40 -7.05 0.53 -11.14
CA ILE A 40 -7.20 0.38 -9.69
C ILE A 40 -6.07 1.14 -9.00
N GLU A 41 -6.44 1.98 -8.04
CA GLU A 41 -5.46 2.71 -7.22
C GLU A 41 -4.96 1.81 -6.09
N ILE A 42 -3.65 1.80 -5.87
CA ILE A 42 -3.03 1.04 -4.78
C ILE A 42 -2.38 2.04 -3.84
N VAL A 43 -2.74 1.97 -2.56
CA VAL A 43 -2.21 2.87 -1.53
C VAL A 43 -1.78 2.04 -0.35
N SER A 44 -0.75 2.47 0.36
CA SER A 44 -0.31 1.83 1.59
C SER A 44 -0.44 2.78 2.77
N ALA A 45 -0.62 2.21 3.96
CA ALA A 45 -0.73 2.98 5.20
C ALA A 45 -0.28 2.12 6.37
N GLY A 46 -0.06 2.74 7.52
CA GLY A 46 0.35 2.02 8.72
C GLY A 46 -0.54 2.32 9.92
N VAL A 47 -0.82 1.28 10.71
CA VAL A 47 -1.69 1.43 11.89
C VAL A 47 -1.03 2.25 12.99
N ALA A 48 0.30 2.38 12.97
CA ALA A 48 1.05 3.21 13.92
C ALA A 48 2.07 4.07 13.18
N ALA A 49 1.79 4.45 11.94
CA ALA A 49 2.72 5.22 11.12
C ALA A 49 2.57 6.71 11.37
N GLU A 50 3.65 7.43 11.14
CA GLU A 50 3.63 8.88 11.06
C GLU A 50 3.72 9.31 9.60
N TYR A 51 3.45 10.56 9.32
CA TYR A 51 3.58 11.08 7.96
C TYR A 51 5.03 11.34 7.60
N GLY A 52 5.39 10.93 6.39
CA GLY A 52 6.60 11.44 5.77
C GLY A 52 7.86 10.63 5.96
N ASP A 53 7.80 9.47 6.64
CA ASP A 53 8.99 8.64 6.78
C ASP A 53 9.30 7.91 5.48
N PRO A 54 10.58 7.81 5.12
CA PRO A 54 10.94 7.06 3.91
C PRO A 54 10.79 5.56 4.12
N ALA A 55 10.74 4.81 3.01
CA ALA A 55 10.74 3.35 3.10
C ALA A 55 12.03 2.88 3.74
N SER A 56 11.97 1.73 4.43
CA SER A 56 13.17 1.18 5.08
C SER A 56 14.25 0.87 4.04
N PRO A 57 15.54 1.00 4.40
CA PRO A 57 16.62 0.71 3.45
C PRO A 57 16.56 -0.70 2.88
N ASN A 58 16.16 -1.68 3.68
CA ASN A 58 16.03 -3.06 3.20
C ASN A 58 14.94 -3.20 2.15
N SER A 59 13.83 -2.48 2.33
CA SER A 59 12.74 -2.51 1.35
C SER A 59 13.16 -1.85 0.05
N VAL A 60 13.85 -0.71 0.14
CA VAL A 60 14.36 -0.02 -1.04
C VAL A 60 15.31 -0.94 -1.82
N THR A 61 16.24 -1.59 -1.11
CA THR A 61 17.20 -2.51 -1.73
C THR A 61 16.50 -3.70 -2.37
N ALA A 62 15.51 -4.28 -1.68
CA ALA A 62 14.80 -5.45 -2.19
C ALA A 62 14.07 -5.15 -3.49
N LEU A 63 13.37 -4.02 -3.56
CA LEU A 63 12.64 -3.68 -4.77
C LEU A 63 13.54 -3.20 -5.89
N LYS A 64 14.69 -2.61 -5.56
CA LYS A 64 15.65 -2.22 -6.59
C LYS A 64 16.15 -3.43 -7.37
N LYS A 65 16.23 -4.59 -6.75
CA LYS A 65 16.65 -5.82 -7.42
C LYS A 65 15.68 -6.24 -8.52
N VAL A 66 14.43 -5.84 -8.43
CA VAL A 66 13.44 -6.10 -9.48
C VAL A 66 13.07 -4.83 -10.23
N LYS A 67 13.93 -3.82 -10.15
CA LYS A 67 13.85 -2.57 -10.91
C LYS A 67 12.61 -1.74 -10.56
N ILE A 68 12.18 -1.80 -9.30
CA ILE A 68 11.08 -0.98 -8.80
C ILE A 68 11.65 0.03 -7.81
N ASP A 69 11.32 1.31 -8.02
CA ASP A 69 11.83 2.42 -7.22
C ASP A 69 10.92 2.69 -6.02
N LEU A 70 11.48 2.65 -4.82
CA LEU A 70 10.76 2.96 -3.59
C LEU A 70 11.31 4.22 -2.92
N ASP A 71 12.23 4.94 -3.60
CA ASP A 71 12.92 6.08 -3.00
C ASP A 71 12.00 7.25 -2.67
N ARG A 72 10.87 7.36 -3.36
CA ARG A 72 9.93 8.47 -3.15
C ARG A 72 8.81 8.15 -2.18
N HIS A 73 8.84 6.96 -1.60
CA HIS A 73 7.79 6.59 -0.65
C HIS A 73 7.83 7.47 0.59
N LYS A 74 6.63 7.86 1.05
CA LYS A 74 6.46 8.55 2.34
C LYS A 74 5.37 7.84 3.10
N SER A 75 5.64 7.52 4.36
CA SER A 75 4.67 6.82 5.18
C SER A 75 3.45 7.68 5.47
N GLN A 76 2.33 7.03 5.76
CA GLN A 76 1.13 7.72 6.19
C GLN A 76 0.34 6.83 7.14
N PRO A 77 -0.35 7.45 8.11
CA PRO A 77 -1.19 6.66 9.02
C PRO A 77 -2.45 6.16 8.33
N LEU A 78 -2.95 5.05 8.84
CA LEU A 78 -4.23 4.52 8.41
C LEU A 78 -5.34 5.46 8.89
N THR A 79 -6.25 5.83 8.00
CA THR A 79 -7.36 6.73 8.31
C THR A 79 -8.69 6.08 7.93
N GLN A 80 -9.77 6.58 8.54
CA GLN A 80 -11.09 6.09 8.19
C GLN A 80 -11.42 6.37 6.72
N ASP A 81 -10.95 7.49 6.19
CA ASP A 81 -11.16 7.82 4.78
C ASP A 81 -10.57 6.75 3.86
N LEU A 82 -9.34 6.30 4.15
CA LEU A 82 -8.72 5.25 3.34
C LEU A 82 -9.49 3.94 3.43
N ILE A 83 -9.94 3.58 4.64
CA ILE A 83 -10.74 2.38 4.84
C ILE A 83 -12.03 2.45 4.03
N ASP A 84 -12.70 3.59 4.07
CA ASP A 84 -13.98 3.77 3.37
C ASP A 84 -13.84 3.70 1.86
N ARG A 85 -12.71 4.16 1.33
CA ARG A 85 -12.45 4.16 -0.11
C ARG A 85 -12.00 2.81 -0.65
N ALA A 86 -11.52 1.93 0.22
CA ALA A 86 -10.95 0.67 -0.21
C ALA A 86 -12.02 -0.38 -0.44
N PHE A 87 -11.94 -1.10 -1.56
CA PHE A 87 -12.77 -2.28 -1.76
C PHE A 87 -12.04 -3.55 -1.32
N LEU A 88 -10.73 -3.45 -1.10
CA LEU A 88 -9.92 -4.57 -0.63
C LEU A 88 -8.83 -4.03 0.28
N ILE A 89 -8.68 -4.63 1.43
CA ILE A 89 -7.66 -4.25 2.40
C ILE A 89 -6.79 -5.48 2.68
N LEU A 90 -5.48 -5.32 2.46
CA LEU A 90 -4.52 -6.41 2.66
C LEU A 90 -3.64 -6.09 3.86
N GLY A 91 -3.85 -6.82 4.95
CA GLY A 91 -2.99 -6.72 6.13
C GLY A 91 -1.77 -7.61 5.97
N MET A 92 -0.63 -7.09 6.36
CA MET A 92 0.62 -7.81 6.19
C MET A 92 0.85 -8.84 7.29
N THR A 93 0.11 -8.73 8.42
CA THR A 93 0.10 -9.73 9.47
C THR A 93 -1.32 -9.89 10.00
N GLN A 94 -1.56 -10.99 10.72
CA GLN A 94 -2.88 -11.23 11.29
C GLN A 94 -3.30 -10.13 12.28
N SER A 95 -2.35 -9.60 13.04
CA SER A 95 -2.67 -8.54 13.99
C SER A 95 -3.18 -7.28 13.30
N HIS A 96 -2.70 -6.98 12.11
CA HIS A 96 -3.21 -5.82 11.35
C HIS A 96 -4.65 -6.04 10.90
N ILE A 97 -4.99 -7.27 10.53
CA ILE A 97 -6.36 -7.61 10.16
C ILE A 97 -7.28 -7.52 11.37
N ASP A 98 -6.81 -7.99 12.53
CA ASP A 98 -7.60 -7.96 13.76
C ASP A 98 -7.91 -6.52 14.19
N ILE A 99 -6.98 -5.59 13.99
CA ILE A 99 -7.20 -4.18 14.31
C ILE A 99 -8.33 -3.60 13.48
N LEU A 100 -8.48 -4.05 12.23
CA LEU A 100 -9.53 -3.56 11.34
C LEU A 100 -10.90 -4.10 11.68
N ASN A 101 -10.95 -5.22 12.33
CA ASN A 101 -12.20 -5.84 12.73
C ASN A 101 -12.63 -5.35 14.12
#